data_bb67af350d8e801ffe2b2ab0720412de
#
_entry.id   bb67af350d8e801ffe2b2ab0720412de
#
_cell.length_a   1.000
_cell.length_b   1.000
_cell.length_c   1.000
_cell.angle_alpha   90.00
_cell.angle_beta   90.00
_cell.angle_gamma   90.00
#
_symmetry.space_group_name_H-M   'P 1'
#
loop_
_entity.id
_entity.type
_entity.pdbx_description
1 polymer ?
#
loop_
_entity_poly.entity_id
_entity_poly.type
_entity_poly.pdbx_seq_one_letter_code
_entity_poly.pdbx_strand_id
1 'polypeptide(L)'
;MDQPPISDYGFLSDCRSGALVGRDGSVDWWCPDRFDGASVFGRLLDPRAGHWRLAPLAPARVERAYRPDTLVLRTVHHTPSGSVAVTDALSAQIGARGHEVGMDSPAVLLRVVEGLTGRVRMGLDFVPRPECGLLTPYLHEQDDGAVLAAAGPVTLVLRGTGPALRADQDRVRQEFEVAAGQRVGFDLAYAPAYRERPARLDPVVALAETVRAWEGFRETHRYDGAYAPQVRHGATVLTGLTYARSGAVAAALTTSLPERIGGDRNYDYRFSWLRDFSMTMRALWVAACPTEASRLFAWAARSIGRVGGTPVPVLFGLEGERDLTEHDCTHLRGYAGSRPVRIGNDAWRQRQLDVPGEVISAVWRLHEQLGEPFAEELREMVVGLAEQVAATWRLPDRGMWETRDTDRHYLSSKVLCWTALDRAVVLAPQLGDRADPRRWAAIRDEIRATVLREGWNDRVGAYTGAFGSTELDASALFLPVVHFLEASDPRMRATIAVVERELGTDDGLVRRWNTDPAGFLLCSFWLVECLVMAGEPERARRLFERILGHANDVGLFAEQVDPRTGAQLGNFPQALSHIGLINAAWRLTDPAAA
;
A
#
# COMPACT_ATOMS: atom_id res chain seq x y z
N MET A 1 26.90 -6.55 -7.06
CA MET A 1 26.31 -5.21 -7.21
C MET A 1 25.34 -5.05 -6.06
N ASP A 2 25.43 -3.97 -5.32
CA ASP A 2 24.48 -3.67 -4.25
C ASP A 2 23.09 -3.42 -4.85
N GLN A 3 22.04 -3.86 -4.17
CA GLN A 3 20.67 -3.60 -4.59
C GLN A 3 20.38 -2.11 -4.53
N PRO A 4 19.60 -1.53 -5.49
CA PRO A 4 19.23 -0.12 -5.44
C PRO A 4 18.46 0.23 -4.16
N PRO A 5 18.57 1.46 -3.64
CA PRO A 5 17.72 1.93 -2.55
C PRO A 5 16.23 1.77 -2.86
N ILE A 6 15.40 1.49 -1.84
CA ILE A 6 13.94 1.38 -2.01
C ILE A 6 13.36 2.67 -2.61
N SER A 7 13.91 3.82 -2.23
CA SER A 7 13.53 5.13 -2.78
C SER A 7 13.84 5.33 -4.27
N ASP A 8 14.64 4.44 -4.88
CA ASP A 8 14.95 4.54 -6.32
C ASP A 8 13.84 3.96 -7.21
N TYR A 9 12.83 3.33 -6.64
CA TYR A 9 11.77 2.70 -7.42
C TYR A 9 10.58 3.63 -7.68
N GLY A 10 10.03 3.55 -8.91
CA GLY A 10 8.72 4.05 -9.29
C GLY A 10 7.74 2.88 -9.39
N PHE A 11 6.48 3.12 -9.09
CA PHE A 11 5.39 2.16 -9.08
C PHE A 11 4.55 2.25 -10.36
N LEU A 12 4.34 1.13 -11.02
CA LEU A 12 3.40 0.98 -12.12
C LEU A 12 2.25 0.06 -11.68
N SER A 13 1.03 0.37 -12.09
CA SER A 13 -0.12 -0.51 -11.85
C SER A 13 -1.13 -0.42 -12.98
N ASP A 14 -1.84 -1.52 -13.17
CA ASP A 14 -3.08 -1.61 -13.95
C ASP A 14 -4.28 -1.95 -13.05
N CYS A 15 -4.18 -1.72 -11.72
CA CYS A 15 -5.19 -2.08 -10.71
C CYS A 15 -5.51 -3.60 -10.64
N ARG A 16 -4.64 -4.44 -11.17
CA ARG A 16 -4.68 -5.90 -11.10
C ARG A 16 -3.34 -6.48 -10.71
N SER A 17 -2.29 -5.98 -11.33
CA SER A 17 -0.89 -6.30 -11.06
C SER A 17 -0.09 -5.01 -10.86
N GLY A 18 1.14 -5.15 -10.36
CA GLY A 18 2.00 -4.00 -10.14
C GLY A 18 3.46 -4.33 -10.37
N ALA A 19 4.22 -3.33 -10.85
CA ALA A 19 5.64 -3.44 -11.10
C ALA A 19 6.43 -2.27 -10.49
N LEU A 20 7.70 -2.52 -10.18
CA LEU A 20 8.64 -1.49 -9.73
C LEU A 20 9.76 -1.28 -10.74
N VAL A 21 9.97 -0.03 -11.12
CA VAL A 21 11.00 0.41 -12.06
C VAL A 21 12.04 1.25 -11.33
N GLY A 22 13.29 0.78 -11.33
CA GLY A 22 14.41 1.48 -10.73
C GLY A 22 14.87 2.69 -11.56
N ARG A 23 15.57 3.61 -10.91
CA ARG A 23 16.19 4.79 -11.55
C ARG A 23 17.19 4.40 -12.66
N ASP A 24 17.76 3.20 -12.59
CA ASP A 24 18.65 2.62 -13.60
C ASP A 24 17.91 2.07 -14.84
N GLY A 25 16.58 2.23 -14.89
CA GLY A 25 15.72 1.74 -15.97
C GLY A 25 15.42 0.25 -15.92
N SER A 26 15.63 -0.40 -14.77
CA SER A 26 15.33 -1.82 -14.58
C SER A 26 14.00 -2.04 -13.89
N VAL A 27 13.17 -2.94 -14.45
CA VAL A 27 12.01 -3.51 -13.76
C VAL A 27 12.53 -4.66 -12.90
N ASP A 28 12.44 -4.50 -11.57
CA ASP A 28 13.03 -5.41 -10.58
C ASP A 28 12.00 -6.15 -9.75
N TRP A 29 10.74 -5.79 -9.90
CA TRP A 29 9.60 -6.44 -9.29
C TRP A 29 8.42 -6.40 -10.25
N TRP A 30 7.80 -7.55 -10.50
CA TRP A 30 6.53 -7.66 -11.21
C TRP A 30 5.84 -9.00 -10.93
N CYS A 31 4.60 -8.94 -10.44
CA CYS A 31 3.69 -10.07 -10.27
C CYS A 31 2.56 -9.91 -11.30
N PRO A 32 2.63 -10.57 -12.47
CA PRO A 32 1.81 -10.19 -13.63
C PRO A 32 0.35 -10.61 -13.57
N ASP A 33 0.01 -11.62 -12.78
CA ASP A 33 -1.38 -12.12 -12.69
C ASP A 33 -2.19 -11.34 -11.64
N ARG A 34 -1.60 -11.21 -10.45
CA ARG A 34 -2.21 -10.56 -9.28
C ARG A 34 -1.10 -9.97 -8.39
N PHE A 35 -1.39 -8.95 -7.59
CA PHE A 35 -0.39 -8.34 -6.70
C PHE A 35 0.31 -9.37 -5.81
N ASP A 36 -0.44 -10.34 -5.26
CA ASP A 36 0.04 -11.40 -4.36
C ASP A 36 0.47 -12.68 -5.10
N GLY A 37 0.47 -12.66 -6.44
CA GLY A 37 0.96 -13.76 -7.27
C GLY A 37 2.48 -13.94 -7.21
N ALA A 38 2.97 -15.01 -7.85
CA ALA A 38 4.40 -15.24 -8.00
C ALA A 38 5.03 -14.22 -8.94
N SER A 39 6.18 -13.66 -8.55
CA SER A 39 6.89 -12.69 -9.37
C SER A 39 7.62 -13.36 -10.53
N VAL A 40 7.72 -12.64 -11.67
CA VAL A 40 8.56 -13.00 -12.81
C VAL A 40 9.87 -12.21 -12.83
N PHE A 41 9.91 -11.08 -12.14
CA PHE A 41 11.09 -10.32 -11.80
C PHE A 41 11.11 -10.13 -10.30
N GLY A 42 12.22 -10.47 -9.66
CA GLY A 42 12.41 -10.39 -8.20
C GLY A 42 13.80 -9.88 -7.80
N ARG A 43 14.52 -9.15 -8.70
CA ARG A 43 15.84 -8.57 -8.40
C ARG A 43 15.81 -7.67 -7.15
N LEU A 44 14.65 -7.13 -6.83
CA LEU A 44 14.39 -6.41 -5.58
C LEU A 44 14.81 -7.21 -4.34
N LEU A 45 14.58 -8.53 -4.33
CA LEU A 45 14.86 -9.41 -3.19
C LEU A 45 16.14 -10.27 -3.36
N ASP A 46 16.52 -10.59 -4.60
CA ASP A 46 17.78 -11.28 -4.91
C ASP A 46 18.28 -10.85 -6.29
N PRO A 47 19.53 -10.41 -6.43
CA PRO A 47 20.10 -10.01 -7.73
C PRO A 47 19.96 -11.04 -8.84
N ARG A 48 19.75 -12.32 -8.51
CA ARG A 48 19.59 -13.43 -9.48
C ARG A 48 18.12 -13.74 -9.79
N ALA A 49 17.15 -13.12 -9.09
CA ALA A 49 15.72 -13.43 -9.23
C ALA A 49 15.03 -12.69 -10.39
N GLY A 50 15.78 -12.27 -11.40
CA GLY A 50 15.26 -11.75 -12.66
C GLY A 50 14.99 -10.26 -12.67
N HIS A 51 15.13 -9.68 -13.90
CA HIS A 51 14.91 -8.25 -14.15
C HIS A 51 14.70 -7.98 -15.65
N TRP A 52 14.23 -6.79 -15.96
CA TRP A 52 14.20 -6.26 -17.33
C TRP A 52 14.71 -4.82 -17.36
N ARG A 53 15.98 -4.67 -17.69
CA ARG A 53 16.62 -3.36 -17.81
C ARG A 53 16.51 -2.80 -19.24
N LEU A 54 16.18 -1.52 -19.37
CA LEU A 54 16.15 -0.75 -20.61
C LEU A 54 16.65 0.67 -20.33
N ALA A 55 17.89 0.97 -20.71
CA ALA A 55 18.54 2.23 -20.39
C ALA A 55 19.66 2.55 -21.40
N PRO A 56 20.16 3.81 -21.45
CA PRO A 56 21.37 4.15 -22.19
C PRO A 56 22.57 3.32 -21.75
N LEU A 57 23.46 3.02 -22.70
CA LEU A 57 24.74 2.36 -22.42
C LEU A 57 25.74 3.33 -21.77
N ALA A 58 25.65 4.61 -22.12
CA ALA A 58 26.49 5.65 -21.51
C ALA A 58 25.91 6.12 -20.16
N PRO A 59 26.75 6.59 -19.24
CA PRO A 59 26.29 7.26 -18.02
C PRO A 59 25.34 8.43 -18.35
N ALA A 60 24.27 8.55 -17.56
CA ALA A 60 23.25 9.56 -17.79
C ALA A 60 22.82 10.22 -16.46
N ARG A 61 22.51 11.52 -16.51
CA ARG A 61 21.71 12.18 -15.49
C ARG A 61 20.25 11.81 -15.72
N VAL A 62 19.56 11.44 -14.65
CA VAL A 62 18.19 10.89 -14.73
C VAL A 62 17.21 11.82 -14.04
N GLU A 63 16.11 12.14 -14.75
CA GLU A 63 14.95 12.86 -14.23
C GLU A 63 13.71 11.99 -14.42
N ARG A 64 12.87 11.88 -13.38
CA ARG A 64 11.67 11.04 -13.43
C ARG A 64 10.44 11.83 -12.99
N ALA A 65 9.32 11.55 -13.61
CA ALA A 65 8.00 12.03 -13.19
C ALA A 65 6.92 11.11 -13.70
N TYR A 66 5.84 11.00 -12.96
CA TYR A 66 4.61 10.44 -13.51
C TYR A 66 3.95 11.42 -14.49
N ARG A 67 3.27 10.90 -15.50
CA ARG A 67 2.23 11.69 -16.16
C ARG A 67 1.21 12.13 -15.11
N PRO A 68 0.76 13.40 -15.12
CA PRO A 68 -0.15 13.90 -14.08
C PRO A 68 -1.36 12.98 -13.86
N ASP A 69 -1.66 12.68 -12.60
CA ASP A 69 -2.80 11.87 -12.15
C ASP A 69 -2.83 10.43 -12.75
N THR A 70 -1.65 9.86 -13.07
CA THR A 70 -1.49 8.49 -13.60
C THR A 70 -0.39 7.72 -12.90
N LEU A 71 -0.33 6.40 -13.09
CA LEU A 71 0.82 5.56 -12.76
C LEU A 71 1.65 5.19 -14.02
N VAL A 72 1.72 6.11 -14.97
CA VAL A 72 2.58 6.04 -16.16
C VAL A 72 3.86 6.83 -15.87
N LEU A 73 4.98 6.13 -15.70
CA LEU A 73 6.26 6.70 -15.31
C LEU A 73 7.06 7.12 -16.55
N ARG A 74 7.52 8.37 -16.59
CA ARG A 74 8.43 8.87 -17.62
C ARG A 74 9.80 9.15 -17.01
N THR A 75 10.84 8.47 -17.52
CA THR A 75 12.24 8.63 -17.13
C THR A 75 13.02 9.26 -18.28
N VAL A 76 13.59 10.43 -18.07
CA VAL A 76 14.46 11.11 -19.04
C VAL A 76 15.91 10.88 -18.67
N HIS A 77 16.67 10.37 -19.64
CA HIS A 77 18.10 10.16 -19.51
C HIS A 77 18.84 11.21 -20.36
N HIS A 78 19.70 12.00 -19.73
CA HIS A 78 20.58 12.97 -20.38
C HIS A 78 21.98 12.38 -20.46
N THR A 79 22.44 12.05 -21.67
CA THR A 79 23.78 11.52 -21.97
C THR A 79 24.63 12.56 -22.72
N PRO A 80 25.95 12.36 -22.82
CA PRO A 80 26.79 13.26 -23.61
C PRO A 80 26.42 13.32 -25.11
N SER A 81 25.78 12.27 -25.66
CA SER A 81 25.43 12.18 -27.08
C SER A 81 24.00 12.62 -27.39
N GLY A 82 23.21 12.93 -26.39
CA GLY A 82 21.79 13.30 -26.52
C GLY A 82 20.94 12.90 -25.35
N SER A 83 19.65 13.15 -25.46
CA SER A 83 18.66 12.81 -24.43
C SER A 83 17.60 11.86 -24.97
N VAL A 84 17.16 10.94 -24.13
CA VAL A 84 16.13 9.96 -24.44
C VAL A 84 15.15 9.84 -23.27
N ALA A 85 13.86 9.65 -23.57
CA ALA A 85 12.85 9.32 -22.58
C ALA A 85 12.45 7.85 -22.69
N VAL A 86 12.33 7.15 -21.57
CA VAL A 86 11.68 5.86 -21.46
C VAL A 86 10.37 6.09 -20.70
N THR A 87 9.25 5.66 -21.29
CA THR A 87 7.94 5.72 -20.63
C THR A 87 7.46 4.31 -20.37
N ASP A 88 7.23 4.02 -19.10
CA ASP A 88 6.87 2.71 -18.59
C ASP A 88 5.43 2.71 -18.05
N ALA A 89 4.65 1.66 -18.37
CA ALA A 89 3.29 1.49 -17.88
C ALA A 89 2.88 0.00 -17.86
N LEU A 90 1.99 -0.37 -16.96
CA LEU A 90 1.16 -1.56 -17.11
C LEU A 90 -0.06 -1.19 -17.95
N SER A 91 -0.32 -1.95 -19.02
CA SER A 91 -1.34 -1.63 -20.00
C SER A 91 -2.74 -1.73 -19.44
N ALA A 92 -3.52 -0.66 -19.52
CA ALA A 92 -4.96 -0.77 -19.37
C ALA A 92 -5.57 -1.46 -20.61
N GLN A 93 -6.77 -2.01 -20.44
CA GLN A 93 -7.57 -2.47 -21.58
C GLN A 93 -7.88 -1.31 -22.52
N ILE A 94 -7.80 -1.55 -23.84
CA ILE A 94 -8.14 -0.55 -24.85
C ILE A 94 -9.61 -0.11 -24.67
N GLY A 95 -9.81 1.20 -24.58
CA GLY A 95 -11.12 1.80 -24.36
C GLY A 95 -11.56 1.94 -22.90
N ALA A 96 -10.86 1.31 -21.93
CA ALA A 96 -11.16 1.49 -20.50
C ALA A 96 -11.00 2.95 -20.07
N ARG A 97 -11.83 3.39 -19.13
CA ARG A 97 -11.78 4.74 -18.53
C ARG A 97 -12.08 4.69 -17.04
N GLY A 98 -11.27 5.41 -16.25
CA GLY A 98 -11.49 5.57 -14.81
C GLY A 98 -11.67 4.22 -14.10
N HIS A 99 -12.83 3.98 -13.53
CA HIS A 99 -13.15 2.79 -12.73
C HIS A 99 -13.11 1.45 -13.48
N GLU A 100 -12.95 1.46 -14.81
CA GLU A 100 -12.82 0.23 -15.62
C GLU A 100 -11.37 -0.28 -15.66
N VAL A 101 -10.39 0.57 -15.28
CA VAL A 101 -8.97 0.17 -15.21
C VAL A 101 -8.84 -1.02 -14.26
N GLY A 102 -8.21 -2.09 -14.74
CA GLY A 102 -7.97 -3.32 -13.97
C GLY A 102 -9.05 -4.39 -14.07
N MET A 103 -10.25 -4.07 -14.57
CA MET A 103 -11.32 -5.08 -14.70
C MET A 103 -10.92 -6.18 -15.68
N ASP A 104 -10.39 -5.80 -16.85
CA ASP A 104 -9.97 -6.70 -17.92
C ASP A 104 -8.57 -6.34 -18.48
N SER A 105 -7.65 -5.94 -17.61
CA SER A 105 -6.28 -5.62 -18.01
C SER A 105 -5.59 -6.79 -18.69
N PRO A 106 -4.83 -6.54 -19.79
CA PRO A 106 -4.26 -7.60 -20.60
C PRO A 106 -3.01 -8.27 -19.99
N ALA A 107 -2.55 -7.86 -18.80
CA ALA A 107 -1.31 -8.29 -18.16
C ALA A 107 -0.09 -8.05 -19.07
N VAL A 108 0.08 -6.82 -19.55
CA VAL A 108 1.15 -6.40 -20.46
C VAL A 108 1.91 -5.24 -19.86
N LEU A 109 3.23 -5.37 -19.74
CA LEU A 109 4.14 -4.30 -19.37
C LEU A 109 4.65 -3.60 -20.63
N LEU A 110 4.41 -2.31 -20.75
CA LEU A 110 4.79 -1.45 -21.88
C LEU A 110 6.03 -0.61 -21.54
N ARG A 111 6.96 -0.52 -22.47
CA ARG A 111 8.14 0.34 -22.39
C ARG A 111 8.37 1.05 -23.72
N VAL A 112 8.20 2.37 -23.79
CA VAL A 112 8.37 3.16 -25.01
C VAL A 112 9.55 4.10 -24.86
N VAL A 113 10.54 3.95 -25.72
CA VAL A 113 11.74 4.79 -25.84
C VAL A 113 11.50 5.86 -26.88
N GLU A 114 11.72 7.13 -26.55
CA GLU A 114 11.59 8.28 -27.44
C GLU A 114 12.90 9.08 -27.43
N GLY A 115 13.54 9.24 -28.58
CA GLY A 115 14.68 10.14 -28.75
C GLY A 115 14.25 11.59 -28.67
N LEU A 116 14.83 12.35 -27.75
CA LEU A 116 14.53 13.78 -27.57
C LEU A 116 15.51 14.68 -28.29
N THR A 117 16.80 14.41 -28.12
CA THR A 117 17.88 15.15 -28.78
C THR A 117 19.03 14.21 -29.16
N GLY A 118 19.77 14.52 -30.22
CA GLY A 118 20.97 13.78 -30.63
C GLY A 118 20.69 12.33 -31.01
N ARG A 119 21.66 11.46 -30.70
CA ARG A 119 21.57 10.00 -30.90
C ARG A 119 22.05 9.28 -29.65
N VAL A 120 21.25 8.38 -29.10
CA VAL A 120 21.56 7.68 -27.88
C VAL A 120 21.58 6.17 -28.13
N ARG A 121 22.67 5.52 -27.74
CA ARG A 121 22.77 4.05 -27.75
C ARG A 121 22.09 3.51 -26.50
N MET A 122 21.12 2.62 -26.70
CA MET A 122 20.32 1.95 -25.67
C MET A 122 20.73 0.51 -25.52
N GLY A 123 20.64 -0.01 -24.30
CA GLY A 123 20.80 -1.43 -23.98
C GLY A 123 19.53 -1.99 -23.39
N LEU A 124 19.13 -3.15 -23.88
CA LEU A 124 18.09 -4.00 -23.31
C LEU A 124 18.73 -5.25 -22.71
N ASP A 125 18.41 -5.57 -21.45
CA ASP A 125 18.80 -6.81 -20.77
C ASP A 125 17.55 -7.40 -20.08
N PHE A 126 16.99 -8.48 -20.65
CA PHE A 126 15.80 -9.17 -20.18
C PHE A 126 16.18 -10.54 -19.65
N VAL A 127 15.99 -10.75 -18.35
CA VAL A 127 16.36 -11.96 -17.61
C VAL A 127 15.16 -12.38 -16.75
N PRO A 128 14.16 -13.04 -17.31
CA PRO A 128 13.00 -13.49 -16.53
C PRO A 128 13.35 -14.67 -15.61
N ARG A 129 12.77 -14.67 -14.42
CA ARG A 129 12.91 -15.73 -13.40
C ARG A 129 11.56 -15.94 -12.70
N PRO A 130 10.63 -16.66 -13.38
CA PRO A 130 9.31 -16.95 -12.80
C PRO A 130 9.37 -17.69 -11.47
N GLU A 131 8.21 -17.77 -10.81
CA GLU A 131 8.02 -18.40 -9.51
C GLU A 131 9.00 -17.86 -8.46
N CYS A 132 9.00 -16.52 -8.33
CA CYS A 132 9.85 -15.82 -7.37
C CYS A 132 11.34 -16.17 -7.50
N GLY A 133 11.82 -16.32 -8.72
CA GLY A 133 13.24 -16.61 -8.98
C GLY A 133 13.61 -18.10 -9.01
N LEU A 134 12.65 -19.01 -8.79
CA LEU A 134 12.89 -20.46 -8.78
C LEU A 134 13.13 -21.04 -10.16
N LEU A 135 12.46 -20.53 -11.20
CA LEU A 135 12.49 -21.12 -12.52
C LEU A 135 13.35 -20.30 -13.49
N THR A 136 14.16 -21.01 -14.28
CA THR A 136 14.86 -20.46 -15.44
C THR A 136 14.06 -20.84 -16.69
N PRO A 137 13.47 -19.89 -17.44
CA PRO A 137 12.66 -20.19 -18.59
C PRO A 137 13.49 -20.63 -19.77
N TYR A 138 12.86 -21.44 -20.63
CA TYR A 138 13.35 -21.70 -21.95
C TYR A 138 12.94 -20.57 -22.89
N LEU A 139 13.90 -19.97 -23.60
CA LEU A 139 13.67 -18.86 -24.51
C LEU A 139 13.61 -19.36 -25.97
N HIS A 140 12.58 -18.96 -26.69
CA HIS A 140 12.33 -19.28 -28.06
C HIS A 140 12.13 -18.03 -28.92
N GLU A 141 12.95 -17.87 -29.95
CA GLU A 141 12.71 -16.87 -30.99
C GLU A 141 11.51 -17.31 -31.85
N GLN A 142 10.61 -16.38 -32.13
CA GLN A 142 9.43 -16.60 -32.95
C GLN A 142 9.65 -16.00 -34.35
N ASP A 143 8.91 -16.49 -35.36
CA ASP A 143 9.02 -16.03 -36.75
C ASP A 143 8.67 -14.55 -36.93
N ASP A 144 7.87 -13.97 -36.02
CA ASP A 144 7.50 -12.55 -36.01
C ASP A 144 8.51 -11.64 -35.26
N GLY A 145 9.67 -12.21 -34.89
CA GLY A 145 10.75 -11.50 -34.17
C GLY A 145 10.51 -11.32 -32.66
N ALA A 146 9.48 -11.92 -32.11
CA ALA A 146 9.26 -11.97 -30.66
C ALA A 146 10.14 -13.04 -29.99
N VAL A 147 10.32 -12.95 -28.67
CA VAL A 147 10.91 -14.01 -27.85
C VAL A 147 9.87 -14.51 -26.85
N LEU A 148 9.60 -15.80 -26.93
CA LEU A 148 8.78 -16.54 -25.98
C LEU A 148 9.66 -17.06 -24.85
N ALA A 149 9.30 -16.79 -23.59
CA ALA A 149 9.89 -17.39 -22.41
C ALA A 149 8.85 -18.28 -21.71
N ALA A 150 9.10 -19.59 -21.63
CA ALA A 150 8.19 -20.56 -21.02
C ALA A 150 8.86 -21.25 -19.83
N ALA A 151 8.19 -21.27 -18.69
CA ALA A 151 8.66 -21.95 -17.48
C ALA A 151 7.48 -22.33 -16.58
N GLY A 152 7.27 -23.64 -16.35
CA GLY A 152 6.20 -24.14 -15.52
C GLY A 152 4.83 -23.60 -15.94
N PRO A 153 4.08 -22.95 -15.03
CA PRO A 153 2.76 -22.39 -15.33
C PRO A 153 2.79 -21.06 -16.09
N VAL A 154 3.98 -20.49 -16.39
CA VAL A 154 4.15 -19.12 -16.89
C VAL A 154 4.59 -19.13 -18.35
N THR A 155 3.96 -18.27 -19.13
CA THR A 155 4.38 -17.88 -20.48
C THR A 155 4.54 -16.37 -20.53
N LEU A 156 5.72 -15.90 -20.96
CA LEU A 156 6.01 -14.50 -21.25
C LEU A 156 6.33 -14.35 -22.72
N VAL A 157 5.85 -13.25 -23.34
CA VAL A 157 6.17 -12.92 -24.74
C VAL A 157 6.72 -11.51 -24.80
N LEU A 158 8.02 -11.39 -25.07
CA LEU A 158 8.68 -10.11 -25.28
C LEU A 158 8.63 -9.75 -26.76
N ARG A 159 8.12 -8.58 -27.11
CA ARG A 159 8.03 -8.06 -28.47
C ARG A 159 8.65 -6.67 -28.55
N GLY A 160 9.12 -6.27 -29.72
CA GLY A 160 9.65 -4.94 -29.98
C GLY A 160 9.27 -4.43 -31.38
N THR A 161 9.23 -3.11 -31.56
CA THR A 161 9.05 -2.44 -32.87
C THR A 161 10.39 -2.12 -33.53
N GLY A 162 11.51 -2.38 -32.85
CA GLY A 162 12.88 -2.20 -33.34
C GLY A 162 13.44 -3.45 -34.03
N PRO A 163 14.78 -3.62 -34.04
CA PRO A 163 15.43 -4.82 -34.57
C PRO A 163 14.92 -6.10 -33.89
N ALA A 164 14.94 -7.23 -34.62
CA ALA A 164 14.52 -8.52 -34.11
C ALA A 164 15.28 -8.87 -32.83
N LEU A 165 14.53 -9.31 -31.82
CA LEU A 165 15.07 -9.76 -30.54
C LEU A 165 15.81 -11.10 -30.71
N ARG A 166 16.92 -11.27 -30.01
CA ARG A 166 17.73 -12.50 -30.04
C ARG A 166 17.89 -13.06 -28.63
N ALA A 167 17.56 -14.29 -28.47
CA ALA A 167 17.76 -15.03 -27.24
C ALA A 167 19.21 -15.55 -27.16
N ASP A 168 19.82 -15.35 -25.97
CA ASP A 168 21.13 -15.93 -25.63
C ASP A 168 20.95 -16.72 -24.32
N GLN A 169 20.85 -18.04 -24.46
CA GLN A 169 20.57 -18.99 -23.37
C GLN A 169 19.27 -18.63 -22.63
N ASP A 170 19.37 -17.98 -21.46
CA ASP A 170 18.30 -17.68 -20.55
C ASP A 170 17.97 -16.18 -20.44
N ARG A 171 18.43 -15.40 -21.45
CA ARG A 171 18.24 -13.94 -21.51
C ARG A 171 18.12 -13.42 -22.94
N VAL A 172 17.63 -12.18 -23.05
CA VAL A 172 17.72 -11.39 -24.26
C VAL A 172 18.61 -10.18 -23.99
N ARG A 173 19.67 -10.00 -24.79
CA ARG A 173 20.49 -8.81 -24.80
C ARG A 173 20.45 -8.16 -26.15
N GLN A 174 20.22 -6.85 -26.18
CA GLN A 174 20.21 -6.10 -27.42
C GLN A 174 20.68 -4.69 -27.21
N GLU A 175 21.50 -4.21 -28.15
CA GLU A 175 21.85 -2.81 -28.28
C GLU A 175 21.18 -2.22 -29.52
N PHE A 176 20.71 -0.99 -29.43
CA PHE A 176 20.12 -0.25 -30.53
C PHE A 176 20.34 1.24 -30.35
N GLU A 177 20.18 2.00 -31.41
CA GLU A 177 20.33 3.46 -31.38
C GLU A 177 18.97 4.13 -31.60
N VAL A 178 18.73 5.23 -30.87
CA VAL A 178 17.53 6.04 -31.03
C VAL A 178 17.93 7.48 -31.30
N ALA A 179 17.51 8.00 -32.46
CA ALA A 179 17.72 9.38 -32.88
C ALA A 179 16.56 10.28 -32.40
N ALA A 180 16.81 11.59 -32.34
CA ALA A 180 15.79 12.57 -32.03
C ALA A 180 14.53 12.38 -32.90
N GLY A 181 13.34 12.34 -32.26
CA GLY A 181 12.05 12.12 -32.90
C GLY A 181 11.71 10.65 -33.19
N GLN A 182 12.67 9.74 -33.08
CA GLN A 182 12.44 8.30 -33.26
C GLN A 182 11.81 7.69 -32.00
N ARG A 183 10.90 6.71 -32.19
CA ARG A 183 10.30 5.90 -31.13
C ARG A 183 10.55 4.42 -31.36
N VAL A 184 10.85 3.71 -30.26
CA VAL A 184 10.99 2.25 -30.22
C VAL A 184 10.17 1.77 -29.05
N GLY A 185 9.18 0.91 -29.31
CA GLY A 185 8.30 0.37 -28.28
C GLY A 185 8.59 -1.12 -28.02
N PHE A 186 8.40 -1.51 -26.77
CA PHE A 186 8.44 -2.90 -26.33
C PHE A 186 7.19 -3.22 -25.52
N ASP A 187 6.68 -4.43 -25.68
CA ASP A 187 5.64 -5.02 -24.83
C ASP A 187 6.09 -6.38 -24.29
N LEU A 188 5.84 -6.61 -23.01
CA LEU A 188 6.02 -7.91 -22.37
C LEU A 188 4.66 -8.39 -21.90
N ALA A 189 4.12 -9.37 -22.61
CA ALA A 189 2.83 -9.98 -22.30
C ALA A 189 3.00 -11.23 -21.42
N TYR A 190 2.15 -11.38 -20.41
CA TYR A 190 2.04 -12.55 -19.57
C TYR A 190 0.78 -13.34 -19.90
N ALA A 191 0.87 -14.66 -19.86
CA ALA A 191 -0.27 -15.57 -19.81
C ALA A 191 0.06 -16.81 -18.98
N PRO A 192 -0.91 -17.39 -18.25
CA PRO A 192 -0.79 -18.76 -17.76
C PRO A 192 -0.60 -19.72 -18.92
N ALA A 193 0.25 -20.75 -18.74
CA ALA A 193 0.63 -21.68 -19.82
C ALA A 193 -0.57 -22.42 -20.47
N TYR A 194 -1.69 -22.52 -19.75
CA TYR A 194 -2.93 -23.17 -20.22
C TYR A 194 -3.91 -22.21 -20.93
N ARG A 195 -3.57 -20.92 -21.03
CA ARG A 195 -4.39 -19.91 -21.73
C ARG A 195 -3.75 -19.48 -23.04
N GLU A 196 -4.58 -18.97 -23.93
CA GLU A 196 -4.10 -18.32 -25.15
C GLU A 196 -3.25 -17.09 -24.80
N ARG A 197 -2.23 -16.87 -25.64
CA ARG A 197 -1.34 -15.71 -25.48
C ARG A 197 -2.08 -14.42 -25.76
N PRO A 198 -1.82 -13.34 -25.03
CA PRO A 198 -2.39 -12.03 -25.34
C PRO A 198 -2.05 -11.61 -26.78
N ALA A 199 -3.03 -11.00 -27.45
CA ALA A 199 -2.85 -10.45 -28.78
C ALA A 199 -1.69 -9.43 -28.80
N ARG A 200 -1.05 -9.30 -29.96
CA ARG A 200 -0.01 -8.28 -30.16
C ARG A 200 -0.63 -6.89 -30.04
N LEU A 201 -0.03 -6.05 -29.22
CA LEU A 201 -0.37 -4.63 -29.10
C LEU A 201 0.64 -3.79 -29.88
N ASP A 202 0.23 -2.61 -30.36
CA ASP A 202 1.17 -1.55 -30.69
C ASP A 202 1.52 -0.84 -29.38
N PRO A 203 2.78 -0.89 -28.89
CA PRO A 203 3.14 -0.32 -27.59
C PRO A 203 2.88 1.17 -27.48
N VAL A 204 2.99 1.93 -28.58
CA VAL A 204 2.78 3.39 -28.58
C VAL A 204 1.29 3.71 -28.47
N VAL A 205 0.45 2.96 -29.20
CA VAL A 205 -1.01 3.10 -29.13
C VAL A 205 -1.53 2.65 -27.77
N ALA A 206 -1.08 1.50 -27.28
CA ALA A 206 -1.47 0.96 -25.98
C ALA A 206 -1.07 1.89 -24.82
N LEU A 207 0.11 2.50 -24.87
CA LEU A 207 0.55 3.51 -23.90
C LEU A 207 -0.36 4.74 -23.92
N ALA A 208 -0.73 5.24 -25.10
CA ALA A 208 -1.64 6.38 -25.21
C ALA A 208 -3.03 6.08 -24.67
N GLU A 209 -3.56 4.87 -24.91
CA GLU A 209 -4.82 4.41 -24.32
C GLU A 209 -4.72 4.27 -22.79
N THR A 210 -3.60 3.74 -22.28
CA THR A 210 -3.37 3.62 -20.84
C THR A 210 -3.35 4.99 -20.15
N VAL A 211 -2.70 5.98 -20.74
CA VAL A 211 -2.73 7.37 -20.23
C VAL A 211 -4.17 7.87 -20.17
N ARG A 212 -4.96 7.72 -21.25
CA ARG A 212 -6.37 8.14 -21.29
C ARG A 212 -7.24 7.41 -20.27
N ALA A 213 -6.96 6.13 -20.03
CA ALA A 213 -7.67 5.34 -19.03
C ALA A 213 -7.48 5.91 -17.62
N TRP A 214 -6.25 6.27 -17.27
CA TRP A 214 -5.92 6.91 -15.99
C TRP A 214 -6.44 8.35 -15.89
N GLU A 215 -6.37 9.14 -16.95
CA GLU A 215 -6.92 10.49 -16.97
C GLU A 215 -8.41 10.54 -16.66
N GLY A 216 -9.16 9.46 -16.96
CA GLY A 216 -10.56 9.30 -16.58
C GLY A 216 -10.79 9.33 -15.05
N PHE A 217 -9.82 8.94 -14.24
CA PHE A 217 -9.93 9.12 -12.78
C PHE A 217 -9.90 10.58 -12.36
N ARG A 218 -9.07 11.40 -13.00
CA ARG A 218 -8.97 12.83 -12.72
C ARG A 218 -10.29 13.57 -12.86
N GLU A 219 -11.15 13.13 -13.79
CA GLU A 219 -12.43 13.77 -14.04
C GLU A 219 -13.45 13.49 -12.92
N THR A 220 -13.28 12.37 -12.21
CA THR A 220 -14.17 11.92 -11.14
C THR A 220 -13.66 12.28 -9.74
N HIS A 221 -12.35 12.40 -9.55
CA HIS A 221 -11.73 12.63 -8.26
C HIS A 221 -11.35 14.11 -8.08
N ARG A 222 -12.12 14.81 -7.25
CA ARG A 222 -11.93 16.25 -6.99
C ARG A 222 -11.59 16.48 -5.52
N TYR A 223 -10.39 16.93 -5.26
CA TYR A 223 -9.97 17.44 -3.97
C TYR A 223 -9.33 18.82 -4.17
N ASP A 224 -9.88 19.84 -3.49
CA ASP A 224 -9.46 21.24 -3.62
C ASP A 224 -8.87 21.80 -2.31
N GLY A 225 -8.60 20.94 -1.32
CA GLY A 225 -8.03 21.31 -0.03
C GLY A 225 -6.53 21.59 -0.07
N ALA A 226 -5.94 21.80 1.11
CA ALA A 226 -4.50 21.95 1.26
C ALA A 226 -3.75 20.73 0.69
N TYR A 227 -2.58 20.97 0.08
CA TYR A 227 -1.75 19.92 -0.50
C TYR A 227 -2.45 19.07 -1.58
N ALA A 228 -3.37 19.66 -2.34
CA ALA A 228 -4.16 18.98 -3.37
C ALA A 228 -3.32 18.12 -4.35
N PRO A 229 -2.14 18.54 -4.84
CA PRO A 229 -1.31 17.69 -5.69
C PRO A 229 -0.86 16.39 -4.99
N GLN A 230 -0.46 16.47 -3.71
CA GLN A 230 -0.01 15.33 -2.92
C GLN A 230 -1.17 14.39 -2.58
N VAL A 231 -2.34 14.94 -2.24
CA VAL A 231 -3.56 14.16 -1.97
C VAL A 231 -4.01 13.41 -3.24
N ARG A 232 -4.05 14.08 -4.40
CA ARG A 232 -4.40 13.43 -5.67
C ARG A 232 -3.42 12.33 -6.03
N HIS A 233 -2.10 12.59 -5.87
CA HIS A 233 -1.09 11.56 -6.11
C HIS A 233 -1.25 10.37 -5.14
N GLY A 234 -1.45 10.63 -3.85
CA GLY A 234 -1.73 9.58 -2.85
C GLY A 234 -2.97 8.76 -3.20
N ALA A 235 -4.04 9.41 -3.67
CA ALA A 235 -5.25 8.73 -4.16
C ALA A 235 -4.97 7.85 -5.37
N THR A 236 -4.16 8.35 -6.33
CA THR A 236 -3.73 7.57 -7.51
C THR A 236 -2.92 6.33 -7.08
N VAL A 237 -2.03 6.46 -6.09
CA VAL A 237 -1.29 5.32 -5.54
C VAL A 237 -2.22 4.32 -4.86
N LEU A 238 -3.17 4.77 -4.03
CA LEU A 238 -4.16 3.88 -3.39
C LEU A 238 -5.04 3.17 -4.43
N THR A 239 -5.49 3.88 -5.48
CA THR A 239 -6.20 3.26 -6.59
C THR A 239 -5.34 2.21 -7.29
N GLY A 240 -4.04 2.49 -7.49
CA GLY A 240 -3.10 1.54 -8.07
C GLY A 240 -2.85 0.31 -7.19
N LEU A 241 -3.00 0.41 -5.87
CA LEU A 241 -2.94 -0.71 -4.93
C LEU A 241 -4.29 -1.41 -4.74
N THR A 242 -5.36 -0.89 -5.33
CA THR A 242 -6.69 -1.51 -5.28
C THR A 242 -6.80 -2.59 -6.35
N TYR A 243 -7.12 -3.82 -5.94
CA TYR A 243 -7.41 -4.91 -6.85
C TYR A 243 -8.82 -4.72 -7.43
N ALA A 244 -8.91 -4.25 -8.67
CA ALA A 244 -10.13 -3.76 -9.30
C ALA A 244 -11.29 -4.77 -9.28
N ARG A 245 -11.01 -6.07 -9.44
CA ARG A 245 -12.03 -7.13 -9.47
C ARG A 245 -12.81 -7.30 -8.17
N SER A 246 -12.14 -7.13 -7.04
CA SER A 246 -12.76 -7.32 -5.72
C SER A 246 -13.03 -5.99 -5.01
N GLY A 247 -12.18 -4.98 -5.22
CA GLY A 247 -12.13 -3.73 -4.50
C GLY A 247 -11.20 -3.76 -3.27
N ALA A 248 -10.52 -4.88 -2.99
CA ALA A 248 -9.54 -4.98 -1.91
C ALA A 248 -8.34 -4.05 -2.16
N VAL A 249 -7.85 -3.40 -1.11
CA VAL A 249 -6.62 -2.60 -1.17
C VAL A 249 -5.47 -3.41 -0.57
N ALA A 250 -4.43 -3.68 -1.36
CA ALA A 250 -3.21 -4.29 -0.86
C ALA A 250 -2.46 -3.32 0.06
N ALA A 251 -1.99 -3.77 1.22
CA ALA A 251 -1.25 -2.92 2.16
C ALA A 251 0.06 -2.40 1.55
N ALA A 252 0.70 -3.17 0.66
CA ALA A 252 1.80 -2.72 -0.19
C ALA A 252 1.91 -3.61 -1.44
N LEU A 253 2.70 -3.16 -2.44
CA LEU A 253 2.96 -3.94 -3.64
C LEU A 253 3.94 -5.09 -3.41
N THR A 254 4.79 -5.00 -2.39
CA THR A 254 5.93 -5.90 -2.19
C THR A 254 5.76 -6.81 -1.00
N THR A 255 6.58 -7.85 -0.99
CA THR A 255 6.85 -8.66 0.19
C THR A 255 8.28 -8.47 0.67
N SER A 256 8.49 -8.68 1.95
CA SER A 256 9.80 -8.96 2.57
C SER A 256 10.86 -7.86 2.42
N LEU A 257 10.47 -6.64 2.11
CA LEU A 257 11.35 -5.51 2.31
C LEU A 257 11.49 -5.23 3.82
N PRO A 258 12.72 -5.06 4.33
CA PRO A 258 12.96 -5.07 5.76
C PRO A 258 12.60 -3.75 6.44
N GLU A 259 12.02 -3.84 7.65
CA GLU A 259 11.89 -2.71 8.57
C GLU A 259 13.25 -2.27 9.13
N ARG A 260 14.24 -3.16 9.13
CA ARG A 260 15.63 -2.92 9.50
C ARG A 260 16.55 -3.75 8.63
N ILE A 261 17.50 -3.12 7.98
CA ILE A 261 18.50 -3.82 7.14
C ILE A 261 19.22 -4.90 7.97
N GLY A 262 19.25 -6.12 7.44
CA GLY A 262 19.79 -7.30 8.11
C GLY A 262 18.91 -7.88 9.21
N GLY A 263 17.70 -7.34 9.43
CA GLY A 263 16.73 -7.82 10.39
C GLY A 263 15.83 -8.94 9.84
N ASP A 264 14.93 -9.42 10.70
CA ASP A 264 14.01 -10.54 10.45
C ASP A 264 12.53 -10.11 10.33
N ARG A 265 12.24 -8.83 10.52
CA ARG A 265 10.89 -8.26 10.32
C ARG A 265 10.66 -7.94 8.85
N ASN A 266 10.44 -8.99 8.08
CA ASN A 266 10.30 -8.96 6.62
C ASN A 266 9.03 -9.71 6.26
N TYR A 267 7.89 -9.02 6.18
CA TYR A 267 6.57 -9.63 6.04
C TYR A 267 5.99 -9.42 4.65
N ASP A 268 5.01 -10.25 4.28
CA ASP A 268 4.26 -10.10 3.02
C ASP A 268 3.07 -9.15 3.24
N TYR A 269 3.08 -8.00 2.56
CA TYR A 269 2.05 -6.96 2.65
C TYR A 269 1.13 -6.89 1.43
N ARG A 270 1.16 -7.89 0.56
CA ARG A 270 0.37 -7.91 -0.67
C ARG A 270 -1.10 -8.32 -0.46
N PHE A 271 -1.55 -8.32 0.78
CA PHE A 271 -2.90 -8.68 1.23
C PHE A 271 -3.65 -7.45 1.74
N SER A 272 -4.92 -7.63 2.09
CA SER A 272 -5.81 -6.56 2.57
C SER A 272 -6.15 -6.73 4.05
N TRP A 273 -5.81 -5.71 4.87
CA TRP A 273 -6.06 -5.69 6.31
C TRP A 273 -7.38 -5.01 6.64
N LEU A 274 -8.19 -5.64 7.50
CA LEU A 274 -9.40 -5.02 8.04
C LEU A 274 -9.09 -3.95 9.10
N ARG A 275 -7.94 -4.03 9.77
CA ARG A 275 -7.49 -2.98 10.70
C ARG A 275 -7.34 -1.62 10.01
N ASP A 276 -6.87 -1.61 8.77
CA ASP A 276 -6.62 -0.38 8.03
C ASP A 276 -7.89 0.17 7.39
N PHE A 277 -9.01 -0.54 7.55
CA PHE A 277 -10.21 -0.37 6.75
C PHE A 277 -10.86 1.01 6.94
N SER A 278 -11.09 1.46 8.18
CA SER A 278 -11.74 2.76 8.42
C SER A 278 -10.88 3.94 7.97
N MET A 279 -9.58 3.83 8.16
CA MET A 279 -8.63 4.86 7.72
C MET A 279 -8.56 4.94 6.18
N THR A 280 -8.58 3.79 5.51
CA THR A 280 -8.62 3.70 4.04
C THR A 280 -9.93 4.28 3.51
N MET A 281 -11.06 3.92 4.10
CA MET A 281 -12.38 4.45 3.74
C MET A 281 -12.41 5.98 3.86
N ARG A 282 -11.87 6.53 4.95
CA ARG A 282 -11.75 7.98 5.14
C ARG A 282 -10.88 8.63 4.06
N ALA A 283 -9.71 8.05 3.79
CA ALA A 283 -8.79 8.58 2.77
C ALA A 283 -9.39 8.57 1.36
N LEU A 284 -10.05 7.49 0.96
CA LEU A 284 -10.73 7.40 -0.34
C LEU A 284 -11.89 8.40 -0.43
N TRP A 285 -12.62 8.59 0.66
CA TRP A 285 -13.70 9.58 0.72
C TRP A 285 -13.17 11.01 0.60
N VAL A 286 -12.15 11.36 1.38
CA VAL A 286 -11.48 12.67 1.34
C VAL A 286 -10.94 12.95 -0.06
N ALA A 287 -10.35 11.96 -0.70
CA ALA A 287 -9.83 12.06 -2.06
C ALA A 287 -10.93 12.08 -3.14
N ALA A 288 -12.21 12.10 -2.73
CA ALA A 288 -13.37 12.03 -3.62
C ALA A 288 -13.38 10.77 -4.52
N CYS A 289 -13.08 9.62 -3.93
CA CYS A 289 -13.09 8.30 -4.58
C CYS A 289 -14.25 7.41 -4.05
N PRO A 290 -15.54 7.81 -4.19
CA PRO A 290 -16.66 7.10 -3.58
C PRO A 290 -16.87 5.70 -4.16
N THR A 291 -16.54 5.50 -5.43
CA THR A 291 -16.68 4.19 -6.10
C THR A 291 -15.68 3.18 -5.52
N GLU A 292 -14.43 3.57 -5.34
CA GLU A 292 -13.39 2.75 -4.72
C GLU A 292 -13.74 2.43 -3.27
N ALA A 293 -14.20 3.43 -2.52
CA ALA A 293 -14.68 3.25 -1.14
C ALA A 293 -15.84 2.24 -1.08
N SER A 294 -16.84 2.36 -1.97
CA SER A 294 -17.97 1.43 -2.03
C SER A 294 -17.56 0.01 -2.43
N ARG A 295 -16.61 -0.15 -3.35
CA ARG A 295 -16.06 -1.46 -3.74
C ARG A 295 -15.29 -2.12 -2.60
N LEU A 296 -14.43 -1.37 -1.92
CA LEU A 296 -13.69 -1.85 -0.74
C LEU A 296 -14.66 -2.28 0.36
N PHE A 297 -15.69 -1.48 0.61
CA PHE A 297 -16.72 -1.82 1.58
C PHE A 297 -17.47 -3.12 1.22
N ALA A 298 -17.90 -3.25 -0.03
CA ALA A 298 -18.59 -4.46 -0.50
C ALA A 298 -17.69 -5.70 -0.43
N TRP A 299 -16.37 -5.55 -0.69
CA TRP A 299 -15.41 -6.63 -0.51
C TRP A 299 -15.30 -7.05 0.95
N ALA A 300 -15.15 -6.11 1.89
CA ALA A 300 -15.04 -6.39 3.32
C ALA A 300 -16.31 -7.08 3.84
N ALA A 301 -17.50 -6.58 3.49
CA ALA A 301 -18.77 -7.16 3.89
C ALA A 301 -18.91 -8.62 3.41
N ARG A 302 -18.55 -8.92 2.16
CA ARG A 302 -18.54 -10.29 1.62
C ARG A 302 -17.51 -11.20 2.31
N SER A 303 -16.32 -10.69 2.59
CA SER A 303 -15.23 -11.45 3.22
C SER A 303 -15.57 -11.79 4.68
N ILE A 304 -16.11 -10.83 5.43
CA ILE A 304 -16.57 -11.01 6.81
C ILE A 304 -17.81 -11.93 6.86
N GLY A 305 -18.80 -11.72 5.99
CA GLY A 305 -20.03 -12.54 5.96
C GLY A 305 -19.78 -14.03 5.74
N ARG A 306 -18.70 -14.40 5.06
CA ARG A 306 -18.27 -15.79 4.88
C ARG A 306 -17.70 -16.44 6.15
N VAL A 307 -17.44 -15.67 7.20
CA VAL A 307 -16.77 -16.16 8.42
C VAL A 307 -17.71 -16.97 9.34
N GLY A 308 -19.03 -16.77 9.26
CA GLY A 308 -20.01 -17.63 9.91
C GLY A 308 -19.86 -17.73 11.44
N GLY A 309 -19.72 -16.60 12.16
CA GLY A 309 -19.74 -16.57 13.63
C GLY A 309 -18.41 -16.94 14.33
N THR A 310 -17.32 -17.16 13.59
CA THR A 310 -15.97 -17.26 14.15
C THR A 310 -15.34 -15.86 14.26
N PRO A 311 -14.30 -15.64 15.10
CA PRO A 311 -13.60 -14.38 15.12
C PRO A 311 -13.15 -13.97 13.72
N VAL A 312 -13.38 -12.69 13.39
CA VAL A 312 -13.03 -12.16 12.08
C VAL A 312 -11.51 -12.11 11.97
N PRO A 313 -10.90 -12.67 10.89
CA PRO A 313 -9.46 -12.55 10.64
C PRO A 313 -9.04 -11.10 10.50
N VAL A 314 -7.77 -10.82 10.82
CA VAL A 314 -7.17 -9.48 10.69
C VAL A 314 -7.03 -9.06 9.24
N LEU A 315 -6.67 -10.00 8.37
CA LEU A 315 -6.41 -9.78 6.95
C LEU A 315 -6.98 -10.93 6.11
N PHE A 316 -7.17 -10.63 4.86
CA PHE A 316 -7.64 -11.55 3.82
C PHE A 316 -6.79 -11.41 2.56
N GLY A 317 -6.77 -12.44 1.73
CA GLY A 317 -6.34 -12.32 0.35
C GLY A 317 -7.23 -11.36 -0.44
N LEU A 318 -6.77 -10.94 -1.59
CA LEU A 318 -7.43 -9.91 -2.39
C LEU A 318 -8.83 -10.30 -2.90
N GLU A 319 -9.13 -11.58 -3.03
CA GLU A 319 -10.46 -12.11 -3.38
C GLU A 319 -11.22 -12.68 -2.17
N GLY A 320 -10.68 -12.45 -0.95
CA GLY A 320 -11.27 -12.88 0.31
C GLY A 320 -10.78 -14.25 0.77
N GLU A 321 -9.62 -14.69 0.29
CA GLU A 321 -8.95 -15.90 0.77
C GLU A 321 -8.59 -15.74 2.26
N ARG A 322 -8.73 -16.84 3.01
CA ARG A 322 -8.56 -16.87 4.47
C ARG A 322 -7.31 -17.60 4.91
N ASP A 323 -6.85 -18.57 4.13
CA ASP A 323 -5.60 -19.26 4.41
C ASP A 323 -4.44 -18.54 3.72
N LEU A 324 -3.71 -17.77 4.48
CA LEU A 324 -2.54 -17.02 4.05
C LEU A 324 -1.29 -17.54 4.76
N THR A 325 -1.21 -18.87 4.95
CA THR A 325 -0.10 -19.53 5.64
C THR A 325 1.25 -19.05 5.12
N GLU A 326 2.10 -18.60 6.03
CA GLU A 326 3.41 -18.04 5.76
C GLU A 326 4.41 -19.13 5.38
N HIS A 327 5.20 -18.89 4.34
CA HIS A 327 6.25 -19.78 3.86
C HIS A 327 7.54 -19.01 3.60
N ASP A 328 8.68 -19.55 4.03
CA ASP A 328 9.99 -18.97 3.80
C ASP A 328 10.54 -19.36 2.41
N CYS A 329 10.87 -18.35 1.59
CA CYS A 329 11.57 -18.49 0.32
C CYS A 329 13.09 -18.58 0.57
N THR A 330 13.58 -19.73 1.04
CA THR A 330 14.97 -19.94 1.48
C THR A 330 16.02 -19.77 0.38
N HIS A 331 15.61 -19.87 -0.90
CA HIS A 331 16.46 -19.69 -2.08
C HIS A 331 16.80 -18.23 -2.36
N LEU A 332 16.01 -17.26 -1.82
CA LEU A 332 16.25 -15.83 -1.96
C LEU A 332 17.13 -15.28 -0.83
N ARG A 333 18.00 -14.33 -1.18
CA ARG A 333 18.92 -13.70 -0.22
C ARG A 333 18.26 -12.66 0.67
N GLY A 334 17.12 -12.13 0.25
CA GLY A 334 16.47 -10.97 0.85
C GLY A 334 17.16 -9.65 0.48
N TYR A 335 16.40 -8.56 0.56
CA TYR A 335 16.89 -7.21 0.29
C TYR A 335 18.04 -6.87 1.24
N ALA A 336 19.19 -6.50 0.67
CA ALA A 336 20.42 -6.22 1.42
C ALA A 336 20.78 -7.32 2.45
N GLY A 337 20.49 -8.59 2.12
CA GLY A 337 20.76 -9.74 2.98
C GLY A 337 19.77 -9.93 4.13
N SER A 338 18.67 -9.22 4.16
CA SER A 338 17.63 -9.31 5.21
C SER A 338 16.77 -10.55 5.01
N ARG A 339 16.76 -11.44 5.99
CA ARG A 339 16.06 -12.73 5.93
C ARG A 339 15.14 -12.91 7.13
N PRO A 340 14.10 -13.79 7.00
CA PRO A 340 13.70 -14.56 5.83
C PRO A 340 12.97 -13.72 4.77
N VAL A 341 12.89 -14.23 3.53
CA VAL A 341 11.94 -13.77 2.53
C VAL A 341 10.69 -14.63 2.67
N ARG A 342 9.52 -14.00 2.79
CA ARG A 342 8.25 -14.68 3.09
C ARG A 342 7.22 -14.49 1.99
N ILE A 343 6.39 -15.49 1.80
CA ILE A 343 5.13 -15.44 1.05
C ILE A 343 4.03 -15.93 1.98
N GLY A 344 2.90 -15.22 1.99
CA GLY A 344 1.87 -15.40 3.03
C GLY A 344 2.18 -14.56 4.27
N ASN A 345 1.24 -14.53 5.22
CA ASN A 345 1.39 -13.76 6.45
C ASN A 345 0.57 -14.40 7.59
N ASP A 346 1.22 -15.03 8.55
CA ASP A 346 0.59 -15.75 9.65
C ASP A 346 -0.17 -14.86 10.66
N ALA A 347 -0.13 -13.52 10.49
CA ALA A 347 -0.97 -12.64 11.28
C ALA A 347 -2.48 -12.90 11.07
N TRP A 348 -2.89 -13.54 9.95
CA TRP A 348 -4.28 -13.91 9.72
C TRP A 348 -4.88 -14.82 10.82
N ARG A 349 -4.04 -15.54 11.56
CA ARG A 349 -4.42 -16.42 12.68
C ARG A 349 -4.48 -15.71 14.02
N GLN A 350 -3.96 -14.48 14.10
CA GLN A 350 -3.88 -13.76 15.36
C GLN A 350 -5.27 -13.31 15.82
N ARG A 351 -5.47 -13.32 17.15
CA ARG A 351 -6.58 -12.59 17.76
C ARG A 351 -6.18 -11.13 17.89
N GLN A 352 -6.92 -10.26 17.23
CA GLN A 352 -6.80 -8.81 17.38
C GLN A 352 -8.20 -8.24 17.66
N LEU A 353 -8.33 -7.50 18.74
CA LEU A 353 -9.62 -6.99 19.23
C LEU A 353 -9.97 -5.61 18.65
N ASP A 354 -9.08 -5.02 17.90
CA ASP A 354 -9.26 -3.73 17.21
C ASP A 354 -10.12 -3.84 15.94
N VAL A 355 -10.05 -4.96 15.23
CA VAL A 355 -10.71 -5.17 13.93
C VAL A 355 -12.21 -4.82 13.93
N PRO A 356 -13.05 -5.26 14.88
CA PRO A 356 -14.45 -4.85 14.91
C PRO A 356 -14.65 -3.34 14.99
N GLY A 357 -13.76 -2.63 15.73
CA GLY A 357 -13.81 -1.18 15.86
C GLY A 357 -13.59 -0.47 14.53
N GLU A 358 -12.62 -0.92 13.75
CA GLU A 358 -12.34 -0.40 12.42
C GLU A 358 -13.49 -0.65 11.45
N VAL A 359 -14.03 -1.88 11.43
CA VAL A 359 -15.12 -2.22 10.51
C VAL A 359 -16.40 -1.44 10.84
N ILE A 360 -16.81 -1.38 12.12
CA ILE A 360 -18.01 -0.64 12.52
C ILE A 360 -17.84 0.87 12.31
N SER A 361 -16.62 1.42 12.51
CA SER A 361 -16.33 2.83 12.20
C SER A 361 -16.50 3.14 10.72
N ALA A 362 -16.07 2.24 9.84
CA ALA A 362 -16.26 2.39 8.40
C ALA A 362 -17.76 2.36 8.02
N VAL A 363 -18.54 1.44 8.61
CA VAL A 363 -20.00 1.37 8.42
C VAL A 363 -20.68 2.65 8.88
N TRP A 364 -20.29 3.16 10.06
CA TRP A 364 -20.84 4.41 10.60
C TRP A 364 -20.57 5.59 9.66
N ARG A 365 -19.34 5.76 9.18
CA ARG A 365 -18.98 6.83 8.23
C ARG A 365 -19.76 6.70 6.91
N LEU A 366 -19.89 5.49 6.37
CA LEU A 366 -20.62 5.25 5.16
C LEU A 366 -22.11 5.65 5.30
N HIS A 367 -22.71 5.29 6.46
CA HIS A 367 -24.10 5.64 6.74
C HIS A 367 -24.31 7.16 6.86
N GLU A 368 -23.41 7.87 7.55
CA GLU A 368 -23.46 9.34 7.66
C GLU A 368 -23.41 10.04 6.29
N GLN A 369 -22.67 9.44 5.35
CA GLN A 369 -22.46 10.04 4.04
C GLN A 369 -23.58 9.72 3.04
N LEU A 370 -24.12 8.51 3.04
CA LEU A 370 -25.10 8.06 2.06
C LEU A 370 -26.54 8.17 2.56
N GLY A 371 -26.77 8.07 3.87
CA GLY A 371 -28.11 8.11 4.47
C GLY A 371 -29.03 6.97 4.06
N GLU A 372 -28.50 5.93 3.40
CA GLU A 372 -29.28 4.78 2.92
C GLU A 372 -29.54 3.76 4.04
N PRO A 373 -30.72 3.09 4.02
CA PRO A 373 -31.00 1.98 4.93
C PRO A 373 -30.03 0.81 4.72
N PHE A 374 -29.63 0.16 5.82
CA PHE A 374 -28.75 -1.01 5.73
C PHE A 374 -29.45 -2.24 5.15
N ALA A 375 -28.76 -2.94 4.25
CA ALA A 375 -29.11 -4.29 3.86
C ALA A 375 -29.05 -5.25 5.06
N GLU A 376 -29.82 -6.34 5.02
CA GLU A 376 -29.91 -7.28 6.15
C GLU A 376 -28.55 -7.87 6.50
N GLU A 377 -27.75 -8.24 5.52
CA GLU A 377 -26.39 -8.79 5.70
C GLU A 377 -25.48 -7.82 6.46
N LEU A 378 -25.62 -6.51 6.18
CA LEU A 378 -24.85 -5.47 6.87
C LEU A 378 -25.30 -5.32 8.33
N ARG A 379 -26.62 -5.38 8.59
CA ARG A 379 -27.17 -5.36 9.95
C ARG A 379 -26.64 -6.53 10.76
N GLU A 380 -26.71 -7.73 10.21
CA GLU A 380 -26.23 -8.98 10.85
C GLU A 380 -24.73 -8.89 11.15
N MET A 381 -23.94 -8.36 10.21
CA MET A 381 -22.50 -8.17 10.41
C MET A 381 -22.21 -7.20 11.56
N VAL A 382 -22.83 -6.02 11.60
CA VAL A 382 -22.59 -5.03 12.66
C VAL A 382 -23.02 -5.55 14.02
N VAL A 383 -24.21 -6.18 14.12
CA VAL A 383 -24.68 -6.80 15.36
C VAL A 383 -23.71 -7.90 15.81
N GLY A 384 -23.29 -8.79 14.90
CA GLY A 384 -22.35 -9.86 15.21
C GLY A 384 -21.01 -9.35 15.73
N LEU A 385 -20.46 -8.31 15.11
CA LEU A 385 -19.21 -7.67 15.55
C LEU A 385 -19.36 -6.98 16.92
N ALA A 386 -20.47 -6.28 17.17
CA ALA A 386 -20.74 -5.64 18.46
C ALA A 386 -20.89 -6.69 19.58
N GLU A 387 -21.59 -7.80 19.33
CA GLU A 387 -21.70 -8.93 20.26
C GLU A 387 -20.35 -9.61 20.51
N GLN A 388 -19.53 -9.78 19.47
CA GLN A 388 -18.16 -10.29 19.62
C GLN A 388 -17.37 -9.41 20.58
N VAL A 389 -17.38 -8.09 20.39
CA VAL A 389 -16.68 -7.15 21.28
C VAL A 389 -17.25 -7.24 22.70
N ALA A 390 -18.56 -7.22 22.87
CA ALA A 390 -19.21 -7.33 24.18
C ALA A 390 -18.78 -8.59 24.95
N ALA A 391 -18.53 -9.71 24.25
CA ALA A 391 -18.09 -10.97 24.83
C ALA A 391 -16.58 -11.05 25.09
N THR A 392 -15.74 -10.36 24.27
CA THR A 392 -14.29 -10.66 24.22
C THR A 392 -13.39 -9.50 24.64
N TRP A 393 -13.86 -8.27 24.80
CA TRP A 393 -13.01 -7.11 25.06
C TRP A 393 -12.08 -7.25 26.27
N ARG A 394 -12.44 -8.11 27.26
CA ARG A 394 -11.63 -8.39 28.47
C ARG A 394 -10.47 -9.35 28.23
N LEU A 395 -10.39 -9.95 27.04
CA LEU A 395 -9.28 -10.85 26.68
C LEU A 395 -8.06 -10.05 26.28
N PRO A 396 -6.85 -10.56 26.50
CA PRO A 396 -5.64 -10.02 25.88
C PRO A 396 -5.59 -10.43 24.39
N ASP A 397 -4.77 -9.70 23.62
CA ASP A 397 -4.59 -9.91 22.17
C ASP A 397 -3.18 -9.58 21.70
N ARG A 398 -2.95 -9.56 20.37
CA ARG A 398 -1.65 -9.26 19.75
C ARG A 398 -1.44 -7.77 19.44
N GLY A 399 -2.48 -6.95 19.62
CA GLY A 399 -2.44 -5.52 19.31
C GLY A 399 -2.32 -5.21 17.82
N MET A 400 -2.49 -3.94 17.48
CA MET A 400 -2.49 -3.47 16.11
C MET A 400 -1.15 -3.63 15.38
N TRP A 401 -0.04 -3.78 16.11
CA TRP A 401 1.29 -3.99 15.52
C TRP A 401 1.64 -5.47 15.33
N GLU A 402 0.68 -6.38 15.53
CA GLU A 402 0.81 -7.82 15.22
C GLU A 402 1.99 -8.49 15.93
N THR A 403 2.20 -8.16 17.21
CA THR A 403 3.34 -8.69 17.95
C THR A 403 3.35 -10.22 17.92
N ARG A 404 4.49 -10.81 17.68
CA ARG A 404 4.67 -12.27 17.64
C ARG A 404 5.01 -12.87 19.00
N ASP A 405 5.12 -12.02 20.05
CA ASP A 405 5.52 -12.43 21.41
C ASP A 405 4.33 -12.98 22.23
N THR A 406 3.82 -12.18 23.15
CA THR A 406 2.75 -12.57 24.09
C THR A 406 1.53 -11.70 23.92
N ASP A 407 0.35 -12.29 24.18
CA ASP A 407 -0.91 -11.53 24.24
C ASP A 407 -0.86 -10.56 25.42
N ARG A 408 -1.26 -9.30 25.19
CA ARG A 408 -1.35 -8.25 26.21
C ARG A 408 -2.68 -7.49 26.11
N HIS A 409 -3.01 -6.68 27.11
CA HIS A 409 -4.13 -5.74 27.05
C HIS A 409 -3.61 -4.43 26.42
N TYR A 410 -3.50 -4.42 25.07
CA TYR A 410 -3.05 -3.23 24.35
C TYR A 410 -4.06 -2.10 24.44
N LEU A 411 -3.56 -0.88 24.66
CA LEU A 411 -4.37 0.34 24.75
C LEU A 411 -5.22 0.52 23.48
N SER A 412 -4.60 0.46 22.31
CA SER A 412 -5.26 0.60 21.02
C SER A 412 -6.41 -0.37 20.83
N SER A 413 -6.20 -1.66 21.15
CA SER A 413 -7.24 -2.69 21.05
C SER A 413 -8.45 -2.38 21.95
N LYS A 414 -8.21 -1.91 23.19
CA LYS A 414 -9.32 -1.58 24.11
C LYS A 414 -10.06 -0.31 23.69
N VAL A 415 -9.33 0.67 23.17
CA VAL A 415 -9.94 1.90 22.60
C VAL A 415 -10.81 1.54 21.40
N LEU A 416 -10.35 0.65 20.49
CA LEU A 416 -11.14 0.23 19.34
C LEU A 416 -12.30 -0.69 19.71
N CYS A 417 -12.22 -1.47 20.79
CA CYS A 417 -13.40 -2.13 21.38
C CYS A 417 -14.44 -1.10 21.87
N TRP A 418 -14.00 -0.02 22.53
CA TRP A 418 -14.89 1.08 22.89
C TRP A 418 -15.51 1.71 21.63
N THR A 419 -14.71 2.03 20.63
CA THR A 419 -15.15 2.63 19.36
C THR A 419 -16.22 1.77 18.68
N ALA A 420 -16.02 0.44 18.64
CA ALA A 420 -16.98 -0.49 18.08
C ALA A 420 -18.37 -0.34 18.71
N LEU A 421 -18.42 -0.38 20.04
CA LEU A 421 -19.71 -0.32 20.76
C LEU A 421 -20.30 1.10 20.74
N ASP A 422 -19.47 2.14 20.76
CA ASP A 422 -19.94 3.52 20.64
C ASP A 422 -20.65 3.76 19.31
N ARG A 423 -20.03 3.33 18.20
CA ARG A 423 -20.63 3.44 16.87
C ARG A 423 -21.83 2.50 16.69
N ALA A 424 -21.78 1.28 17.25
CA ALA A 424 -22.92 0.35 17.22
C ALA A 424 -24.15 0.92 17.95
N VAL A 425 -23.96 1.62 19.08
CA VAL A 425 -25.05 2.32 19.80
C VAL A 425 -25.65 3.42 18.93
N VAL A 426 -24.84 4.22 18.25
CA VAL A 426 -25.32 5.25 17.33
C VAL A 426 -26.10 4.64 16.14
N LEU A 427 -25.62 3.51 15.61
CA LEU A 427 -26.24 2.82 14.48
C LEU A 427 -27.47 1.97 14.88
N ALA A 428 -27.74 1.76 16.17
CA ALA A 428 -28.80 0.85 16.64
C ALA A 428 -30.18 1.08 15.99
N PRO A 429 -30.64 2.31 15.69
CA PRO A 429 -31.91 2.52 14.99
C PRO A 429 -31.96 1.87 13.60
N GLN A 430 -30.82 1.65 12.95
CA GLN A 430 -30.69 1.04 11.62
C GLN A 430 -30.53 -0.50 11.70
N LEU A 431 -30.19 -1.04 12.89
CA LEU A 431 -29.84 -2.46 13.07
C LEU A 431 -31.05 -3.36 13.38
N GLY A 432 -32.21 -2.77 13.70
CA GLY A 432 -33.44 -3.52 14.01
C GLY A 432 -33.44 -4.17 15.38
N ASP A 433 -34.37 -5.12 15.59
CA ASP A 433 -34.70 -5.70 16.91
C ASP A 433 -33.60 -6.58 17.53
N ARG A 434 -32.59 -6.96 16.74
CA ARG A 434 -31.44 -7.76 17.23
C ARG A 434 -30.40 -6.90 17.97
N ALA A 435 -30.45 -5.57 17.84
CA ALA A 435 -29.55 -4.66 18.52
C ALA A 435 -29.93 -4.52 20.00
N ASP A 436 -28.93 -4.58 20.89
CA ASP A 436 -29.09 -4.26 22.29
C ASP A 436 -28.28 -3.02 22.70
N PRO A 437 -28.72 -1.81 22.28
CA PRO A 437 -27.98 -0.59 22.54
C PRO A 437 -27.81 -0.26 24.02
N ARG A 438 -28.71 -0.73 24.91
CA ARG A 438 -28.57 -0.52 26.36
C ARG A 438 -27.42 -1.32 26.94
N ARG A 439 -27.33 -2.59 26.57
CA ARG A 439 -26.23 -3.48 26.99
C ARG A 439 -24.91 -3.01 26.40
N TRP A 440 -24.88 -2.66 25.12
CA TRP A 440 -23.67 -2.15 24.45
C TRP A 440 -23.18 -0.85 25.07
N ALA A 441 -24.08 0.09 25.41
CA ALA A 441 -23.73 1.34 26.09
C ALA A 441 -23.12 1.07 27.48
N ALA A 442 -23.69 0.16 28.26
CA ALA A 442 -23.15 -0.19 29.57
C ALA A 442 -21.74 -0.78 29.48
N ILE A 443 -21.50 -1.67 28.51
CA ILE A 443 -20.16 -2.27 28.27
C ILE A 443 -19.18 -1.22 27.72
N ARG A 444 -19.62 -0.38 26.79
CA ARG A 444 -18.83 0.76 26.29
C ARG A 444 -18.33 1.67 27.43
N ASP A 445 -19.20 2.00 28.36
CA ASP A 445 -18.87 2.86 29.51
C ASP A 445 -17.90 2.15 30.47
N GLU A 446 -18.04 0.82 30.66
CA GLU A 446 -17.09 0.01 31.41
C GLU A 446 -15.71 -0.02 30.76
N ILE A 447 -15.65 -0.21 29.42
CA ILE A 447 -14.39 -0.15 28.67
C ILE A 447 -13.74 1.22 28.84
N ARG A 448 -14.51 2.31 28.69
CA ARG A 448 -14.01 3.67 28.86
C ARG A 448 -13.41 3.88 30.24
N ALA A 449 -14.13 3.53 31.30
CA ALA A 449 -13.64 3.67 32.66
C ALA A 449 -12.35 2.86 32.89
N THR A 450 -12.25 1.67 32.31
CA THR A 450 -11.08 0.80 32.42
C THR A 450 -9.88 1.40 31.68
N VAL A 451 -10.05 1.85 30.43
CA VAL A 451 -8.98 2.49 29.65
C VAL A 451 -8.45 3.75 30.34
N LEU A 452 -9.34 4.60 30.87
CA LEU A 452 -8.94 5.83 31.57
C LEU A 452 -8.17 5.54 32.87
N ARG A 453 -8.38 4.41 33.51
CA ARG A 453 -7.72 3.98 34.76
C ARG A 453 -6.45 3.19 34.49
N GLU A 454 -6.52 2.13 33.66
CA GLU A 454 -5.45 1.16 33.47
C GLU A 454 -4.47 1.56 32.35
N GLY A 455 -4.92 2.37 31.37
CA GLY A 455 -4.10 2.82 30.25
C GLY A 455 -3.17 3.97 30.59
N TRP A 456 -3.53 4.77 31.62
CA TRP A 456 -2.71 5.89 32.11
C TRP A 456 -1.64 5.40 33.08
N ASN A 457 -0.41 5.89 32.94
CA ASN A 457 0.70 5.60 33.85
C ASN A 457 1.24 6.90 34.46
N ASP A 458 1.03 7.10 35.77
CA ASP A 458 1.46 8.31 36.48
C ASP A 458 2.98 8.51 36.48
N ARG A 459 3.80 7.42 36.45
CA ARG A 459 5.27 7.51 36.39
C ARG A 459 5.75 8.02 35.06
N VAL A 460 5.07 7.61 33.97
CA VAL A 460 5.38 8.02 32.60
C VAL A 460 4.74 9.39 32.32
N GLY A 461 3.62 9.69 32.96
CA GLY A 461 2.83 10.88 32.69
C GLY A 461 2.12 10.83 31.34
N ALA A 462 1.76 9.62 30.86
CA ALA A 462 1.14 9.41 29.55
C ALA A 462 0.28 8.13 29.53
N TYR A 463 -0.56 8.01 28.53
CA TYR A 463 -1.12 6.72 28.11
C TYR A 463 -0.02 5.85 27.50
N THR A 464 0.07 4.58 27.91
CA THR A 464 1.12 3.63 27.52
C THR A 464 0.58 2.55 26.60
N GLY A 465 1.46 1.79 25.95
CA GLY A 465 1.10 0.82 24.91
C GLY A 465 0.19 -0.33 25.38
N ALA A 466 0.29 -0.70 26.66
CA ALA A 466 -0.55 -1.74 27.26
C ALA A 466 -0.85 -1.43 28.72
N PHE A 467 -1.94 -1.97 29.25
CA PHE A 467 -2.32 -1.78 30.65
C PHE A 467 -1.21 -2.21 31.61
N GLY A 468 -0.92 -1.36 32.59
CA GLY A 468 0.13 -1.57 33.57
C GLY A 468 1.58 -1.48 33.06
N SER A 469 1.77 -1.15 31.78
CA SER A 469 3.09 -0.98 31.16
C SER A 469 3.67 0.41 31.46
N THR A 470 5.00 0.52 31.33
CA THR A 470 5.71 1.81 31.25
C THR A 470 6.21 2.09 29.82
N GLU A 471 5.97 1.17 28.90
CA GLU A 471 6.39 1.29 27.50
C GLU A 471 5.46 2.22 26.73
N LEU A 472 6.03 3.22 26.08
CA LEU A 472 5.30 4.10 25.18
C LEU A 472 5.01 3.41 23.85
N ASP A 473 3.86 3.74 23.29
CA ASP A 473 3.43 3.30 21.97
C ASP A 473 2.72 4.44 21.25
N ALA A 474 3.16 4.76 20.05
CA ALA A 474 2.60 5.84 19.24
C ALA A 474 1.13 5.62 18.86
N SER A 475 0.59 4.40 19.00
CA SER A 475 -0.84 4.13 18.85
C SER A 475 -1.71 4.91 19.84
N ALA A 476 -1.14 5.42 20.95
CA ALA A 476 -1.83 6.34 21.85
C ALA A 476 -2.26 7.65 21.16
N LEU A 477 -1.59 8.05 20.06
CA LEU A 477 -2.01 9.18 19.22
C LEU A 477 -3.31 8.92 18.46
N PHE A 478 -3.75 7.67 18.39
CA PHE A 478 -5.01 7.32 17.73
C PHE A 478 -6.25 7.61 18.59
N LEU A 479 -6.09 7.81 19.91
CA LEU A 479 -7.20 8.11 20.83
C LEU A 479 -8.06 9.31 20.40
N PRO A 480 -7.47 10.47 20.03
CA PRO A 480 -8.24 11.60 19.50
C PRO A 480 -8.82 11.33 18.11
N VAL A 481 -8.11 10.58 17.26
CA VAL A 481 -8.53 10.29 15.89
C VAL A 481 -9.86 9.52 15.85
N VAL A 482 -10.09 8.65 16.84
CA VAL A 482 -11.35 7.88 16.99
C VAL A 482 -12.34 8.53 17.97
N HIS A 483 -12.06 9.75 18.45
CA HIS A 483 -12.90 10.52 19.41
C HIS A 483 -13.09 9.81 20.76
N PHE A 484 -12.15 8.98 21.17
CA PHE A 484 -12.17 8.40 22.51
C PHE A 484 -11.88 9.45 23.58
N LEU A 485 -10.92 10.33 23.31
CA LEU A 485 -10.49 11.41 24.18
C LEU A 485 -10.15 12.65 23.34
N GLU A 486 -10.59 13.81 23.74
CA GLU A 486 -10.25 15.05 23.05
C GLU A 486 -8.74 15.32 23.09
N ALA A 487 -8.16 15.81 21.99
CA ALA A 487 -6.75 16.18 21.96
C ALA A 487 -6.40 17.32 22.94
N SER A 488 -7.39 18.13 23.32
CA SER A 488 -7.30 19.20 24.32
C SER A 488 -7.32 18.70 25.77
N ASP A 489 -7.72 17.44 26.03
CA ASP A 489 -7.71 16.84 27.36
C ASP A 489 -6.31 16.91 27.98
N PRO A 490 -6.15 17.30 29.26
CA PRO A 490 -4.83 17.43 29.89
C PRO A 490 -3.96 16.17 29.83
N ARG A 491 -4.55 14.97 30.00
CA ARG A 491 -3.82 13.70 29.88
C ARG A 491 -3.43 13.40 28.44
N MET A 492 -4.31 13.75 27.49
CA MET A 492 -3.97 13.56 26.07
C MET A 492 -2.88 14.53 25.62
N ARG A 493 -2.93 15.79 26.02
CA ARG A 493 -1.84 16.76 25.78
C ARG A 493 -0.51 16.28 26.37
N ALA A 494 -0.52 15.75 27.60
CA ALA A 494 0.66 15.17 28.22
C ALA A 494 1.18 13.96 27.40
N THR A 495 0.28 13.08 26.94
CA THR A 495 0.65 11.93 26.10
C THR A 495 1.28 12.37 24.78
N ILE A 496 0.67 13.35 24.07
CA ILE A 496 1.23 13.90 22.82
C ILE A 496 2.65 14.44 23.06
N ALA A 497 2.84 15.23 24.12
CA ALA A 497 4.14 15.80 24.45
C ALA A 497 5.18 14.75 24.82
N VAL A 498 4.80 13.69 25.55
CA VAL A 498 5.70 12.60 25.92
C VAL A 498 6.05 11.75 24.70
N VAL A 499 5.08 11.39 23.85
CA VAL A 499 5.32 10.65 22.61
C VAL A 499 6.27 11.42 21.69
N GLU A 500 6.05 12.71 21.49
CA GLU A 500 6.93 13.53 20.66
C GLU A 500 8.36 13.62 21.21
N ARG A 501 8.52 13.74 22.52
CA ARG A 501 9.83 13.84 23.16
C ARG A 501 10.60 12.52 23.13
N GLU A 502 9.93 11.39 23.40
CA GLU A 502 10.57 10.09 23.62
C GLU A 502 10.59 9.22 22.36
N LEU A 503 9.55 9.31 21.52
CA LEU A 503 9.44 8.54 20.28
C LEU A 503 9.76 9.38 19.04
N GLY A 504 9.82 10.71 19.17
CA GLY A 504 10.20 11.62 18.10
C GLY A 504 11.65 11.43 17.65
N THR A 505 11.92 11.72 16.39
CA THR A 505 13.25 11.76 15.78
C THR A 505 13.61 13.21 15.43
N ASP A 506 14.89 13.51 15.24
CA ASP A 506 15.36 14.89 14.94
C ASP A 506 14.79 15.44 13.62
N ASP A 507 14.46 14.57 12.68
CA ASP A 507 13.85 14.90 11.40
C ASP A 507 12.30 14.97 11.44
N GLY A 508 11.71 14.78 12.63
CA GLY A 508 10.28 14.97 12.90
C GLY A 508 9.41 13.73 12.68
N LEU A 509 10.00 12.56 12.46
CA LEU A 509 9.26 11.31 12.42
C LEU A 509 8.97 10.78 13.83
N VAL A 510 8.00 9.88 13.95
CA VAL A 510 7.60 9.22 15.20
C VAL A 510 7.82 7.72 15.07
N ARG A 511 8.56 7.12 16.01
CA ARG A 511 8.73 5.67 16.14
C ARG A 511 7.46 5.05 16.70
N ARG A 512 7.20 3.77 16.40
CA ARG A 512 6.09 3.02 17.03
C ARG A 512 6.29 2.90 18.55
N TRP A 513 7.52 2.58 18.97
CA TRP A 513 7.93 2.43 20.37
C TRP A 513 9.43 2.73 20.55
N ASN A 514 9.90 2.81 21.79
CA ASN A 514 11.27 3.23 22.10
C ASN A 514 12.37 2.35 21.46
N THR A 515 12.13 1.07 21.26
CA THR A 515 13.11 0.13 20.66
C THR A 515 13.01 0.06 19.13
N ASP A 516 12.05 0.73 18.52
CA ASP A 516 11.97 0.80 17.07
C ASP A 516 13.06 1.72 16.51
N PRO A 517 13.93 1.26 15.60
CA PRO A 517 15.05 2.07 15.12
C PRO A 517 14.63 3.14 14.11
N ALA A 518 13.48 2.96 13.46
CA ALA A 518 13.02 3.79 12.34
C ALA A 518 11.78 4.62 12.68
N GLY A 519 11.61 5.75 12.01
CA GLY A 519 10.40 6.55 12.06
C GLY A 519 9.29 5.90 11.24
N PHE A 520 8.11 5.71 11.84
CA PHE A 520 6.94 5.12 11.20
C PHE A 520 6.04 6.23 10.64
N LEU A 521 5.84 6.23 9.32
CA LEU A 521 5.20 7.37 8.65
C LEU A 521 3.75 7.58 9.10
N LEU A 522 2.95 6.53 9.28
CA LEU A 522 1.59 6.64 9.77
C LEU A 522 1.53 7.29 11.17
N CYS A 523 2.39 6.89 12.10
CA CYS A 523 2.45 7.48 13.44
C CYS A 523 2.80 8.97 13.38
N SER A 524 3.68 9.34 12.46
CA SER A 524 4.07 10.73 12.21
C SER A 524 2.90 11.56 11.67
N PHE A 525 2.07 11.00 10.77
CA PHE A 525 0.84 11.65 10.31
C PHE A 525 -0.23 11.73 11.42
N TRP A 526 -0.35 10.73 12.31
CA TRP A 526 -1.24 10.82 13.47
C TRP A 526 -0.83 11.97 14.42
N LEU A 527 0.48 12.21 14.59
CA LEU A 527 0.93 13.36 15.36
C LEU A 527 0.49 14.67 14.70
N VAL A 528 0.55 14.78 13.36
CA VAL A 528 0.01 15.96 12.65
C VAL A 528 -1.48 16.14 12.95
N GLU A 529 -2.30 15.08 12.85
CA GLU A 529 -3.73 15.17 13.17
C GLU A 529 -3.96 15.60 14.62
N CYS A 530 -3.22 15.01 15.57
CA CYS A 530 -3.31 15.37 16.99
C CYS A 530 -2.97 16.85 17.26
N LEU A 531 -1.93 17.38 16.61
CA LEU A 531 -1.53 18.79 16.77
C LEU A 531 -2.60 19.73 16.23
N VAL A 532 -3.24 19.41 15.09
CA VAL A 532 -4.37 20.20 14.58
C VAL A 532 -5.52 20.19 15.58
N MET A 533 -5.92 19.00 16.05
CA MET A 533 -7.01 18.85 17.03
C MET A 533 -6.70 19.49 18.40
N ALA A 534 -5.41 19.61 18.77
CA ALA A 534 -4.97 20.29 19.97
C ALA A 534 -4.91 21.84 19.82
N GLY A 535 -5.25 22.38 18.63
CA GLY A 535 -5.24 23.81 18.36
C GLY A 535 -3.87 24.37 17.94
N GLU A 536 -2.96 23.53 17.44
CA GLU A 536 -1.61 23.89 17.02
C GLU A 536 -1.39 23.72 15.48
N PRO A 537 -2.26 24.27 14.60
CA PRO A 537 -2.25 23.98 13.15
C PRO A 537 -0.95 24.39 12.45
N GLU A 538 -0.31 25.48 12.88
CA GLU A 538 0.95 25.93 12.27
C GLU A 538 2.12 24.98 12.58
N ARG A 539 2.12 24.38 13.76
CA ARG A 539 3.10 23.37 14.14
C ARG A 539 2.84 22.08 13.37
N ALA A 540 1.58 21.67 13.26
CA ALA A 540 1.13 20.53 12.46
C ALA A 540 1.56 20.68 10.99
N ARG A 541 1.38 21.87 10.40
CA ARG A 541 1.78 22.17 9.01
C ARG A 541 3.28 21.99 8.80
N ARG A 542 4.10 22.57 9.67
CA ARG A 542 5.56 22.41 9.59
C ARG A 542 6.01 20.96 9.73
N LEU A 543 5.34 20.18 10.58
CA LEU A 543 5.61 18.75 10.72
C LEU A 543 5.22 18.00 9.44
N PHE A 544 4.02 18.25 8.93
CA PHE A 544 3.53 17.63 7.69
C PHE A 544 4.47 17.87 6.51
N GLU A 545 4.95 19.11 6.33
CA GLU A 545 5.90 19.47 5.26
C GLU A 545 7.25 18.75 5.40
N ARG A 546 7.73 18.54 6.64
CA ARG A 546 8.92 17.72 6.89
C ARG A 546 8.69 16.26 6.52
N ILE A 547 7.55 15.69 6.89
CA ILE A 547 7.21 14.30 6.54
C ILE A 547 7.14 14.15 5.00
N LEU A 548 6.56 15.12 4.29
CA LEU A 548 6.54 15.13 2.82
C LEU A 548 7.94 15.07 2.20
N GLY A 549 8.95 15.64 2.86
CA GLY A 549 10.34 15.60 2.41
C GLY A 549 10.97 14.21 2.38
N HIS A 550 10.35 13.21 3.00
CA HIS A 550 10.79 11.81 2.98
C HIS A 550 10.21 11.00 1.81
N ALA A 551 9.29 11.57 1.01
CA ALA A 551 8.88 10.96 -0.24
C ALA A 551 10.07 10.83 -1.20
N ASN A 552 10.04 9.81 -2.05
CA ASN A 552 11.04 9.74 -3.11
C ASN A 552 10.79 10.79 -4.21
N ASP A 553 11.67 10.82 -5.22
CA ASP A 553 11.62 11.80 -6.31
C ASP A 553 10.34 11.75 -7.18
N VAL A 554 9.53 10.69 -7.03
CA VAL A 554 8.23 10.52 -7.71
C VAL A 554 7.05 10.48 -6.73
N GLY A 555 7.26 10.93 -5.48
CA GLY A 555 6.19 11.14 -4.50
C GLY A 555 5.70 9.89 -3.77
N LEU A 556 6.47 8.81 -3.76
CA LEU A 556 6.10 7.54 -3.12
C LEU A 556 6.75 7.38 -1.74
N PHE A 557 6.03 6.69 -0.85
CA PHE A 557 6.47 6.35 0.49
C PHE A 557 6.54 4.82 0.70
N ALA A 558 7.58 4.38 1.42
CA ALA A 558 7.60 3.09 2.10
C ALA A 558 6.87 3.19 3.46
N GLU A 559 7.00 2.20 4.30
CA GLU A 559 6.40 2.13 5.64
C GLU A 559 7.13 3.02 6.64
N GLN A 560 8.45 3.01 6.57
CA GLN A 560 9.34 3.62 7.55
C GLN A 560 10.49 4.36 6.88
N VAL A 561 11.17 5.19 7.67
CA VAL A 561 12.39 5.89 7.27
C VAL A 561 13.45 5.74 8.38
N ASP A 562 14.67 5.37 8.02
CA ASP A 562 15.82 5.41 8.93
C ASP A 562 16.20 6.88 9.20
N PRO A 563 16.03 7.41 10.41
CA PRO A 563 16.27 8.82 10.71
C PRO A 563 17.74 9.23 10.60
N ARG A 564 18.67 8.27 10.53
CA ARG A 564 20.12 8.55 10.43
C ARG A 564 20.57 8.72 8.99
N THR A 565 19.90 8.04 8.06
CA THR A 565 20.33 7.97 6.65
C THR A 565 19.30 8.58 5.70
N GLY A 566 18.06 8.78 6.14
CA GLY A 566 16.93 9.14 5.28
C GLY A 566 16.45 8.00 4.37
N ALA A 567 16.98 6.78 4.53
CA ALA A 567 16.62 5.65 3.70
C ALA A 567 15.19 5.17 4.02
N GLN A 568 14.38 4.99 2.97
CA GLN A 568 13.09 4.35 3.09
C GLN A 568 13.25 2.85 3.38
N LEU A 569 12.43 2.31 4.29
CA LEU A 569 12.45 0.94 4.78
C LEU A 569 11.03 0.36 4.80
N GLY A 570 10.94 -0.98 4.83
CA GLY A 570 9.67 -1.69 4.78
C GLY A 570 9.10 -1.82 3.38
N ASN A 571 7.92 -2.43 3.26
CA ASN A 571 7.29 -2.70 1.97
C ASN A 571 6.87 -1.42 1.24
N PHE A 572 6.89 -1.46 -0.11
CA PHE A 572 6.83 -0.28 -0.96
C PHE A 572 6.02 -0.50 -2.26
N PRO A 573 5.30 0.54 -2.77
CA PRO A 573 4.82 1.66 -1.97
C PRO A 573 3.82 1.15 -0.92
N GLN A 574 3.72 1.83 0.23
CA GLN A 574 2.86 1.38 1.31
C GLN A 574 1.58 2.20 1.40
N ALA A 575 0.42 1.51 1.44
CA ALA A 575 -0.90 2.14 1.48
C ALA A 575 -1.08 3.02 2.72
N LEU A 576 -0.74 2.53 3.93
CA LEU A 576 -0.92 3.27 5.19
C LEU A 576 -0.21 4.61 5.21
N SER A 577 0.98 4.72 4.61
CA SER A 577 1.72 5.97 4.51
C SER A 577 0.99 7.00 3.64
N HIS A 578 0.40 6.57 2.52
CA HIS A 578 -0.41 7.43 1.65
C HIS A 578 -1.78 7.75 2.26
N ILE A 579 -2.39 6.82 2.99
CA ILE A 579 -3.61 7.03 3.78
C ILE A 579 -3.38 8.10 4.86
N GLY A 580 -2.27 7.98 5.61
CA GLY A 580 -1.88 8.96 6.62
C GLY A 580 -1.68 10.35 6.03
N LEU A 581 -0.99 10.45 4.88
CA LEU A 581 -0.84 11.71 4.15
C LEU A 581 -2.18 12.36 3.82
N ILE A 582 -3.10 11.60 3.20
CA ILE A 582 -4.41 12.14 2.76
C ILE A 582 -5.23 12.60 3.97
N ASN A 583 -5.30 11.79 5.03
CA ASN A 583 -6.06 12.10 6.23
C ASN A 583 -5.50 13.32 6.97
N ALA A 584 -4.18 13.43 7.10
CA ALA A 584 -3.52 14.57 7.75
C ALA A 584 -3.66 15.86 6.91
N ALA A 585 -3.54 15.79 5.58
CA ALA A 585 -3.76 16.93 4.70
C ALA A 585 -5.20 17.47 4.80
N TRP A 586 -6.17 16.56 4.86
CA TRP A 586 -7.57 16.93 5.05
C TRP A 586 -7.80 17.61 6.41
N ARG A 587 -7.24 17.09 7.49
CA ARG A 587 -7.32 17.69 8.83
C ARG A 587 -6.71 19.09 8.87
N LEU A 588 -5.63 19.32 8.11
CA LEU A 588 -5.02 20.65 7.94
C LEU A 588 -5.89 21.62 7.13
N THR A 589 -6.78 21.12 6.28
CA THR A 589 -7.71 21.94 5.48
C THR A 589 -8.93 22.33 6.30
N ASP A 590 -9.49 21.40 7.04
CA ASP A 590 -10.68 21.58 7.89
C ASP A 590 -10.39 21.08 9.30
N PRO A 591 -9.90 21.97 10.18
CA PRO A 591 -9.60 21.61 11.58
C PRO A 591 -10.84 21.14 12.37
N ALA A 592 -12.03 21.54 11.96
CA ALA A 592 -13.30 21.14 12.59
C ALA A 592 -13.86 19.83 12.01
N ALA A 593 -13.30 19.32 10.94
CA ALA A 593 -13.76 18.07 10.32
C ALA A 593 -13.51 16.88 11.26
N ALA A 594 -14.59 16.24 11.66
CA ALA A 594 -14.61 15.10 12.60
C ALA A 594 -14.51 13.74 11.88
#